data_793e5e853d31825a6b55e45487664c2b
#
_entry.id   793e5e853d31825a6b55e45487664c2b
#
_cell.length_a   1.000
_cell.length_b   1.000
_cell.length_c   1.000
_cell.angle_alpha   90.00
_cell.angle_beta   90.00
_cell.angle_gamma   90.00
#
_symmetry.space_group_name_H-M   'P 1'
#
loop_
_entity.id
_entity.type
_entity.pdbx_description
1 polymer ?
#
loop_
_entity_poly.entity_id
_entity_poly.type
_entity_poly.pdbx_seq_one_letter_code
_entity_poly.pdbx_strand_id
1 'polypeptide(L)'
;VMNGMIEDKEGPMSQSDLFATLSQGLPEDYLGSNAAFTDGGADAAPWLGAMAFRTRVIGAIGDNKYASNVGYMVDNEGNEVYLPVVGEYTSRERGLHSYDFNVALNFYDRIYLGATIGAYSVDYSRRSFYKESYPGDASTYSLENWFDTSGTGVDFKLGVIIRPFESSSFRIGAAIHTPTWFNLEDRASAIMTSDVDMNSDGTIDKDELYEYDTMDFPGESKTKYELITPWKYNLSLGYTIGRSVALGAEYEYSDYSS
;
A
#
# COMPACT_ATOMS: atom_id res chain seq x y z
N VAL A 1 -8.93 6.23 12.28
CA VAL A 1 -7.81 6.94 12.94
C VAL A 1 -7.17 5.95 13.90
N MET A 2 -5.97 5.48 13.60
CA MET A 2 -5.15 4.71 14.54
C MET A 2 -4.17 5.69 15.17
N ASN A 3 -4.37 6.00 16.45
CA ASN A 3 -3.36 6.66 17.26
C ASN A 3 -2.55 5.54 17.91
N GLY A 4 -1.32 5.35 17.49
CA GLY A 4 -0.37 4.43 18.11
C GLY A 4 0.78 5.22 18.71
N MET A 5 0.98 5.15 20.02
CA MET A 5 2.27 5.46 20.62
C MET A 5 3.14 4.20 20.50
N ILE A 6 4.29 4.35 19.88
CA ILE A 6 5.32 3.31 19.89
C ILE A 6 6.29 3.68 21.03
N GLU A 7 6.13 3.00 22.16
CA GLU A 7 7.14 3.07 23.22
C GLU A 7 8.12 1.90 23.01
N ASP A 8 9.35 2.20 22.64
CA ASP A 8 10.42 1.20 22.63
C ASP A 8 11.30 1.36 23.89
N LYS A 9 11.84 0.24 24.39
CA LYS A 9 12.65 0.21 25.62
C LYS A 9 14.09 0.72 25.44
N GLU A 10 14.51 0.96 24.20
CA GLU A 10 15.85 1.44 23.84
C GLU A 10 15.88 2.86 23.24
N GLY A 11 14.76 3.56 23.24
CA GLY A 11 14.56 4.88 22.68
C GLY A 11 13.50 4.89 21.56
N PRO A 12 12.84 6.02 21.33
CA PRO A 12 11.80 6.11 20.31
C PRO A 12 12.42 6.01 18.93
N MET A 13 11.99 5.03 18.13
CA MET A 13 12.35 4.95 16.72
C MET A 13 11.43 5.90 15.94
N SER A 14 11.97 7.05 15.57
CA SER A 14 11.35 7.93 14.57
C SER A 14 11.48 7.31 13.17
N GLN A 15 10.51 7.57 12.28
CA GLN A 15 10.70 7.24 10.85
C GLN A 15 11.85 8.05 10.22
N SER A 16 12.21 9.19 10.79
CA SER A 16 13.38 9.95 10.36
C SER A 16 14.70 9.16 10.46
N ASP A 17 14.84 8.30 11.48
CA ASP A 17 15.99 7.39 11.60
C ASP A 17 16.01 6.35 10.48
N LEU A 18 14.84 5.86 10.05
CA LEU A 18 14.74 5.00 8.86
C LEU A 18 15.19 5.76 7.60
N PHE A 19 14.74 7.00 7.42
CA PHE A 19 15.15 7.81 6.27
C PHE A 19 16.67 8.05 6.27
N ALA A 20 17.25 8.35 7.42
CA ALA A 20 18.69 8.45 7.59
C ALA A 20 19.40 7.14 7.23
N THR A 21 18.88 6.00 7.72
CA THR A 21 19.44 4.66 7.42
C THR A 21 19.40 4.35 5.92
N LEU A 22 18.28 4.64 5.25
CA LEU A 22 18.10 4.44 3.80
C LEU A 22 19.05 5.33 2.96
N SER A 23 19.54 6.42 3.52
CA SER A 23 20.42 7.39 2.85
C SER A 23 21.91 7.10 3.06
N GLN A 24 22.26 6.17 3.94
CA GLN A 24 23.67 5.88 4.26
C GLN A 24 24.49 5.46 3.02
N GLY A 25 25.69 6.02 2.91
CA GLY A 25 26.62 5.72 1.82
C GLY A 25 26.37 6.50 0.52
N LEU A 26 25.24 7.20 0.39
CA LEU A 26 24.96 8.02 -0.78
C LEU A 26 25.64 9.40 -0.65
N PRO A 27 26.21 9.95 -1.75
CA PRO A 27 26.77 11.30 -1.73
C PRO A 27 25.73 12.37 -1.43
N GLU A 28 26.11 13.40 -0.66
CA GLU A 28 25.21 14.48 -0.27
C GLU A 28 24.70 15.28 -1.47
N ASP A 29 25.59 15.57 -2.44
CA ASP A 29 25.24 16.25 -3.68
C ASP A 29 24.27 15.42 -4.54
N TYR A 30 24.35 14.08 -4.46
CA TYR A 30 23.41 13.18 -5.13
C TYR A 30 22.01 13.25 -4.50
N LEU A 31 21.88 13.12 -3.18
CA LEU A 31 20.59 13.24 -2.47
C LEU A 31 19.92 14.60 -2.68
N GLY A 32 20.73 15.67 -2.74
CA GLY A 32 20.26 17.02 -3.03
C GLY A 32 19.91 17.26 -4.50
N SER A 33 20.30 16.36 -5.41
CA SER A 33 20.11 16.52 -6.84
C SER A 33 18.81 15.88 -7.36
N ASN A 34 18.41 16.27 -8.55
CA ASN A 34 17.29 15.67 -9.25
C ASN A 34 17.56 14.20 -9.67
N ALA A 35 18.83 13.81 -9.80
CA ALA A 35 19.23 12.44 -10.11
C ALA A 35 18.70 11.44 -9.06
N ALA A 36 18.63 11.83 -7.79
CA ALA A 36 18.09 11.00 -6.71
C ALA A 36 16.65 10.48 -6.95
N PHE A 37 15.89 11.14 -7.83
CA PHE A 37 14.52 10.76 -8.16
C PHE A 37 14.38 10.11 -9.55
N THR A 38 15.37 10.23 -10.42
CA THR A 38 15.28 9.80 -11.82
C THR A 38 16.19 8.64 -12.16
N ASP A 39 17.25 8.43 -11.40
CA ASP A 39 18.15 7.31 -11.61
C ASP A 39 17.45 6.02 -11.21
N GLY A 40 17.34 5.10 -12.16
CA GLY A 40 16.77 3.77 -11.92
C GLY A 40 17.90 2.75 -11.70
N GLY A 41 17.67 1.76 -10.85
CA GLY A 41 18.60 0.64 -10.64
C GLY A 41 18.79 0.30 -9.17
N ALA A 42 19.71 -0.64 -8.91
CA ALA A 42 19.98 -1.12 -7.56
C ALA A 42 20.60 -0.06 -6.63
N ASP A 43 21.26 0.94 -7.22
CA ASP A 43 21.95 2.04 -6.51
C ASP A 43 21.11 3.34 -6.49
N ALA A 44 19.86 3.30 -6.94
CA ALA A 44 18.97 4.46 -6.92
C ALA A 44 18.71 4.88 -5.47
N ALA A 45 18.77 6.19 -5.22
CA ALA A 45 18.40 6.70 -3.90
C ALA A 45 16.95 6.36 -3.58
N PRO A 46 16.66 5.87 -2.36
CA PRO A 46 15.29 5.80 -1.90
C PRO A 46 14.70 7.21 -1.90
N TRP A 47 13.64 7.42 -2.68
CA TRP A 47 13.01 8.75 -2.82
C TRP A 47 12.59 9.37 -1.48
N LEU A 48 12.22 8.54 -0.47
CA LEU A 48 11.96 9.00 0.89
C LEU A 48 13.20 9.61 1.56
N GLY A 49 14.39 9.02 1.36
CA GLY A 49 15.64 9.57 1.86
C GLY A 49 15.98 10.91 1.20
N ALA A 50 15.79 11.01 -0.13
CA ALA A 50 16.01 12.25 -0.85
C ALA A 50 15.03 13.36 -0.43
N MET A 51 13.75 13.03 -0.23
CA MET A 51 12.77 14.00 0.30
C MET A 51 13.14 14.45 1.71
N ALA A 52 13.46 13.51 2.61
CA ALA A 52 13.83 13.82 3.99
C ALA A 52 15.10 14.68 4.07
N PHE A 53 16.06 14.45 3.18
CA PHE A 53 17.26 15.28 3.10
C PHE A 53 16.93 16.70 2.62
N ARG A 54 16.11 16.85 1.59
CA ARG A 54 15.70 18.15 1.04
C ARG A 54 14.84 18.97 2.01
N THR A 55 14.04 18.30 2.82
CA THR A 55 13.20 18.93 3.84
C THR A 55 13.91 19.02 5.21
N ARG A 56 15.20 18.77 5.28
CA ARG A 56 15.99 18.86 6.51
C ARG A 56 15.53 17.95 7.66
N VAL A 57 14.65 16.98 7.40
CA VAL A 57 14.28 15.93 8.38
C VAL A 57 15.51 15.10 8.74
N ILE A 58 16.42 14.88 7.77
CA ILE A 58 17.74 14.29 7.99
C ILE A 58 18.83 15.23 7.50
N GLY A 59 20.01 15.13 8.10
CA GLY A 59 21.20 15.91 7.77
C GLY A 59 22.43 15.02 7.58
N ALA A 60 23.40 15.51 6.80
CA ALA A 60 24.69 14.86 6.66
C ALA A 60 25.58 15.12 7.89
N ILE A 61 26.20 14.07 8.40
CA ILE A 61 27.15 14.12 9.52
C ILE A 61 28.61 13.82 9.09
N GLY A 62 28.88 13.82 7.78
CA GLY A 62 30.18 13.56 7.16
C GLY A 62 30.31 12.13 6.64
N ASP A 63 31.26 11.91 5.75
CA ASP A 63 31.56 10.58 5.16
C ASP A 63 30.35 9.85 4.55
N ASN A 64 29.45 10.58 3.89
CA ASN A 64 28.18 10.05 3.35
C ASN A 64 27.33 9.35 4.41
N LYS A 65 27.36 9.83 5.63
CA LYS A 65 26.53 9.38 6.75
C LYS A 65 25.49 10.43 7.06
N TYR A 66 24.33 9.95 7.50
CA TYR A 66 23.15 10.78 7.78
C TYR A 66 22.60 10.45 9.14
N ALA A 67 22.06 11.47 9.80
CA ALA A 67 21.35 11.35 11.06
C ALA A 67 20.02 12.13 10.97
N SER A 68 19.09 11.82 11.85
CA SER A 68 17.87 12.62 12.04
C SER A 68 18.24 14.00 12.57
N ASN A 69 17.55 15.04 12.08
CA ASN A 69 17.61 16.39 12.64
C ASN A 69 16.45 16.67 13.60
N VAL A 70 15.61 15.68 13.87
CA VAL A 70 14.40 15.81 14.68
C VAL A 70 14.32 14.70 15.72
N GLY A 71 13.61 14.93 16.83
CA GLY A 71 13.35 13.91 17.84
C GLY A 71 14.50 13.68 18.83
N TYR A 72 15.45 14.59 18.93
CA TYR A 72 16.49 14.54 19.95
C TYR A 72 16.78 15.93 20.50
N MET A 73 17.35 15.99 21.67
CA MET A 73 17.89 17.20 22.28
C MET A 73 19.29 16.89 22.83
N VAL A 74 20.10 17.93 22.96
CA VAL A 74 21.42 17.79 23.58
C VAL A 74 21.27 18.23 25.04
N ASP A 75 21.67 17.36 25.98
CA ASP A 75 21.63 17.68 27.42
C ASP A 75 22.77 18.65 27.82
N ASN A 76 22.76 19.09 29.08
CA ASN A 76 23.76 20.01 29.62
C ASN A 76 25.20 19.41 29.64
N GLU A 77 25.32 18.12 29.44
CA GLU A 77 26.60 17.38 29.42
C GLU A 77 27.07 17.15 27.97
N GLY A 78 26.27 17.54 26.96
CA GLY A 78 26.57 17.38 25.55
C GLY A 78 26.18 16.02 24.96
N ASN A 79 25.35 15.23 25.67
CA ASN A 79 24.88 13.93 25.17
C ASN A 79 23.55 14.13 24.44
N GLU A 80 23.37 13.33 23.37
CA GLU A 80 22.08 13.25 22.67
C GLU A 80 21.08 12.46 23.53
N VAL A 81 19.91 13.05 23.75
CA VAL A 81 18.78 12.46 24.46
C VAL A 81 17.61 12.35 23.49
N TYR A 82 17.19 11.14 23.17
CA TYR A 82 16.05 10.92 22.30
C TYR A 82 14.75 11.28 23.02
N LEU A 83 13.87 11.94 22.28
CA LEU A 83 12.57 12.38 22.77
C LEU A 83 11.48 11.36 22.41
N PRO A 84 10.39 11.31 23.19
CA PRO A 84 9.24 10.49 22.83
C PRO A 84 8.67 10.92 21.48
N VAL A 85 8.33 9.94 20.62
CA VAL A 85 7.73 10.19 19.30
C VAL A 85 6.21 10.11 19.42
N VAL A 86 5.51 11.12 18.90
CA VAL A 86 4.05 11.09 18.74
C VAL A 86 3.75 11.04 17.24
N GLY A 87 3.33 9.85 16.77
CA GLY A 87 2.94 9.63 15.38
C GLY A 87 1.42 9.74 15.18
N GLU A 88 0.99 10.46 14.15
CA GLU A 88 -0.40 10.50 13.68
C GLU A 88 -0.47 9.93 12.27
N TYR A 89 -1.36 8.96 12.05
CA TYR A 89 -1.58 8.37 10.74
C TYR A 89 -3.06 8.37 10.38
N THR A 90 -3.37 8.84 9.18
CA THR A 90 -4.71 8.78 8.59
C THR A 90 -4.64 8.22 7.18
N SER A 91 -5.52 7.30 6.84
CA SER A 91 -5.66 6.79 5.47
C SER A 91 -7.12 6.80 5.03
N ARG A 92 -7.34 7.11 3.75
CA ARG A 92 -8.63 7.02 3.06
C ARG A 92 -8.46 6.22 1.79
N GLU A 93 -9.37 5.27 1.56
CA GLU A 93 -9.31 4.36 0.42
C GLU A 93 -10.65 4.33 -0.30
N ARG A 94 -10.60 4.12 -1.63
CA ARG A 94 -11.73 3.86 -2.51
C ARG A 94 -11.44 2.61 -3.33
N GLY A 95 -12.46 1.99 -3.88
CA GLY A 95 -12.37 0.61 -4.33
C GLY A 95 -12.68 0.34 -5.79
N LEU A 96 -12.99 -0.91 -6.05
CA LEU A 96 -13.15 -1.63 -7.31
C LEU A 96 -14.65 -1.80 -7.63
N HIS A 97 -15.02 -1.72 -8.90
CA HIS A 97 -16.34 -2.08 -9.42
C HIS A 97 -16.25 -3.34 -10.26
N SER A 98 -17.18 -4.29 -10.04
CA SER A 98 -17.33 -5.48 -10.88
C SER A 98 -18.73 -5.55 -11.49
N TYR A 99 -18.80 -6.01 -12.71
CA TYR A 99 -20.02 -6.24 -13.47
C TYR A 99 -20.03 -7.67 -13.97
N ASP A 100 -20.95 -8.49 -13.48
CA ASP A 100 -21.07 -9.89 -13.87
C ASP A 100 -22.33 -10.10 -14.73
N PHE A 101 -22.14 -10.57 -15.96
CA PHE A 101 -23.20 -10.97 -16.89
C PHE A 101 -23.35 -12.47 -16.87
N ASN A 102 -24.49 -12.95 -16.37
CA ASN A 102 -24.72 -14.36 -16.13
C ASN A 102 -25.81 -14.91 -17.05
N VAL A 103 -25.55 -16.10 -17.59
CA VAL A 103 -26.55 -16.93 -18.29
C VAL A 103 -26.61 -18.29 -17.63
N ALA A 104 -27.81 -18.77 -17.33
CA ALA A 104 -28.04 -20.07 -16.75
C ALA A 104 -29.09 -20.85 -17.53
N LEU A 105 -28.82 -22.13 -17.76
CA LEU A 105 -29.70 -23.07 -18.45
C LEU A 105 -30.04 -24.23 -17.50
N ASN A 106 -31.29 -24.64 -17.51
CA ASN A 106 -31.77 -25.80 -16.77
C ASN A 106 -32.33 -26.83 -17.74
N PHE A 107 -31.76 -28.06 -17.67
CA PHE A 107 -32.22 -29.17 -18.47
C PHE A 107 -32.90 -30.21 -17.56
N TYR A 108 -34.20 -30.34 -17.70
CA TYR A 108 -35.05 -31.30 -17.02
C TYR A 108 -34.90 -31.34 -15.49
N ASP A 109 -34.54 -30.23 -14.88
CA ASP A 109 -34.24 -30.14 -13.44
C ASP A 109 -33.14 -31.08 -12.94
N ARG A 110 -32.29 -31.57 -13.85
CA ARG A 110 -31.20 -32.48 -13.57
C ARG A 110 -29.83 -31.93 -13.83
N ILE A 111 -29.68 -31.11 -14.88
CA ILE A 111 -28.42 -30.50 -15.29
C ILE A 111 -28.63 -28.98 -15.37
N TYR A 112 -27.85 -28.25 -14.61
CA TYR A 112 -27.82 -26.80 -14.62
C TYR A 112 -26.47 -26.38 -15.13
N LEU A 113 -26.46 -25.57 -16.18
CA LEU A 113 -25.25 -24.98 -16.76
C LEU A 113 -25.28 -23.48 -16.51
N GLY A 114 -24.16 -22.92 -16.06
CA GLY A 114 -24.00 -21.50 -15.87
C GLY A 114 -22.73 -20.99 -16.58
N ALA A 115 -22.83 -19.82 -17.17
CA ALA A 115 -21.71 -19.09 -17.73
C ALA A 115 -21.78 -17.65 -17.25
N THR A 116 -20.63 -17.09 -16.90
CA THR A 116 -20.48 -15.70 -16.46
C THR A 116 -19.35 -15.04 -17.23
N ILE A 117 -19.58 -13.80 -17.66
CA ILE A 117 -18.53 -12.89 -18.11
C ILE A 117 -18.43 -11.82 -17.05
N GLY A 118 -17.26 -11.75 -16.40
CA GLY A 118 -16.93 -10.69 -15.44
C GLY A 118 -16.16 -9.56 -16.13
N ALA A 119 -16.60 -8.34 -15.90
CA ALA A 119 -15.90 -7.13 -16.31
C ALA A 119 -15.59 -6.28 -15.08
N TYR A 120 -14.36 -5.82 -14.95
CA TYR A 120 -13.88 -5.08 -13.80
C TYR A 120 -13.45 -3.68 -14.23
N SER A 121 -13.84 -2.69 -13.43
CA SER A 121 -13.31 -1.33 -13.49
C SER A 121 -12.59 -1.07 -12.17
N VAL A 122 -11.28 -0.89 -12.25
CA VAL A 122 -10.45 -0.56 -11.11
C VAL A 122 -10.33 0.95 -11.04
N ASP A 123 -10.77 1.52 -9.93
CA ASP A 123 -10.64 2.94 -9.59
C ASP A 123 -10.30 3.02 -8.09
N TYR A 124 -9.10 2.49 -7.79
CA TYR A 124 -8.59 2.48 -6.43
C TYR A 124 -7.81 3.76 -6.19
N SER A 125 -8.10 4.45 -5.10
CA SER A 125 -7.32 5.58 -4.64
C SER A 125 -7.06 5.47 -3.15
N ARG A 126 -5.81 5.73 -2.77
CA ARG A 126 -5.39 5.83 -1.38
C ARG A 126 -4.71 7.16 -1.15
N ARG A 127 -5.19 7.89 -0.16
CA ARG A 127 -4.56 9.08 0.36
C ARG A 127 -4.15 8.81 1.80
N SER A 128 -2.86 8.93 2.11
CA SER A 128 -2.36 8.76 3.48
C SER A 128 -1.62 10.01 3.93
N PHE A 129 -1.80 10.33 5.19
CA PHE A 129 -1.10 11.40 5.90
C PHE A 129 -0.43 10.80 7.13
N TYR A 130 0.84 11.12 7.29
CA TYR A 130 1.64 10.77 8.45
C TYR A 130 2.30 12.02 9.00
N LYS A 131 2.29 12.20 10.31
CA LYS A 131 2.95 13.30 11.00
C LYS A 131 3.66 12.78 12.24
N GLU A 132 4.88 13.26 12.48
CA GLU A 132 5.59 13.09 13.75
C GLU A 132 5.78 14.43 14.44
N SER A 133 5.68 14.39 15.77
CA SER A 133 6.02 15.47 16.66
C SER A 133 6.71 14.92 17.91
N TYR A 134 7.49 15.76 18.57
CA TYR A 134 8.37 15.32 19.64
C TYR A 134 8.16 16.23 20.84
N PRO A 135 7.52 15.76 21.94
CA PRO A 135 7.34 16.56 23.15
C PRO A 135 8.67 17.05 23.69
N GLY A 136 8.89 18.38 23.68
CA GLY A 136 10.14 19.01 24.11
C GLY A 136 11.05 19.49 22.98
N ASP A 137 10.72 19.16 21.73
CA ASP A 137 11.33 19.70 20.51
C ASP A 137 10.26 20.50 19.73
N ALA A 138 10.63 21.66 19.19
CA ALA A 138 9.74 22.43 18.32
C ALA A 138 9.57 21.79 16.94
N SER A 139 10.50 20.91 16.54
CA SER A 139 10.53 20.28 15.24
C SER A 139 9.36 19.33 15.01
N THR A 140 8.85 19.32 13.80
CA THR A 140 7.83 18.37 13.33
C THR A 140 8.05 18.06 11.85
N TYR A 141 7.54 16.94 11.37
CA TYR A 141 7.41 16.73 9.93
C TYR A 141 6.14 15.96 9.60
N SER A 142 5.71 16.10 8.35
CA SER A 142 4.60 15.33 7.80
C SER A 142 4.91 14.80 6.41
N LEU A 143 4.29 13.67 6.07
CA LEU A 143 4.37 13.03 4.78
C LEU A 143 2.95 12.74 4.30
N GLU A 144 2.55 13.35 3.20
CA GLU A 144 1.34 13.02 2.48
C GLU A 144 1.67 12.18 1.25
N ASN A 145 0.91 11.10 1.04
CA ASN A 145 1.05 10.25 -0.14
C ASN A 145 -0.30 10.10 -0.84
N TRP A 146 -0.27 10.19 -2.15
CA TRP A 146 -1.35 9.84 -3.05
C TRP A 146 -0.94 8.63 -3.87
N PHE A 147 -1.81 7.65 -3.90
CA PHE A 147 -1.62 6.46 -4.71
C PHE A 147 -2.94 6.10 -5.36
N ASP A 148 -2.95 6.09 -6.69
CA ASP A 148 -4.12 5.78 -7.50
C ASP A 148 -3.79 4.60 -8.41
N THR A 149 -4.67 3.59 -8.45
CA THR A 149 -4.63 2.50 -9.43
C THR A 149 -5.89 2.56 -10.27
N SER A 150 -5.73 2.68 -11.56
CA SER A 150 -6.83 2.67 -12.51
C SER A 150 -6.63 1.60 -13.57
N GLY A 151 -7.74 1.05 -14.07
CA GLY A 151 -7.67 0.09 -15.14
C GLY A 151 -8.91 -0.75 -15.30
N THR A 152 -8.79 -1.80 -16.10
CA THR A 152 -9.88 -2.71 -16.41
C THR A 152 -9.42 -4.16 -16.38
N GLY A 153 -10.38 -5.07 -16.11
CA GLY A 153 -10.12 -6.50 -16.13
C GLY A 153 -11.30 -7.27 -16.71
N VAL A 154 -11.06 -8.49 -17.15
CA VAL A 154 -12.07 -9.40 -17.67
C VAL A 154 -11.75 -10.82 -17.23
N ASP A 155 -12.80 -11.58 -16.90
CA ASP A 155 -12.72 -13.02 -16.66
C ASP A 155 -13.93 -13.77 -17.23
N PHE A 156 -13.82 -15.10 -17.25
CA PHE A 156 -14.90 -16.00 -17.64
C PHE A 156 -15.04 -17.11 -16.59
N LYS A 157 -16.30 -17.45 -16.27
CA LYS A 157 -16.61 -18.51 -15.32
C LYS A 157 -17.61 -19.46 -15.97
N LEU A 158 -17.38 -20.75 -15.83
CA LEU A 158 -18.28 -21.80 -16.29
C LEU A 158 -18.58 -22.73 -15.11
N GLY A 159 -19.83 -23.11 -14.97
CA GLY A 159 -20.25 -24.01 -13.91
C GLY A 159 -21.31 -25.01 -14.38
N VAL A 160 -21.29 -26.18 -13.77
CA VAL A 160 -22.29 -27.20 -13.95
C VAL A 160 -22.73 -27.73 -12.58
N ILE A 161 -24.05 -27.95 -12.44
CA ILE A 161 -24.61 -28.64 -11.29
C ILE A 161 -25.43 -29.83 -11.84
N ILE A 162 -25.20 -31.01 -11.29
CA ILE A 162 -25.91 -32.23 -11.67
C ILE A 162 -26.68 -32.77 -10.46
N ARG A 163 -27.93 -33.16 -10.70
CA ARG A 163 -28.74 -33.97 -9.77
C ARG A 163 -28.76 -35.40 -10.30
N PRO A 164 -27.88 -36.31 -9.81
CA PRO A 164 -27.74 -37.65 -10.38
C PRO A 164 -28.96 -38.54 -10.13
N PHE A 165 -29.74 -38.26 -9.07
CA PHE A 165 -30.88 -39.09 -8.66
C PHE A 165 -32.18 -38.28 -8.64
N GLU A 166 -33.24 -38.77 -9.31
CA GLU A 166 -34.53 -38.10 -9.36
C GLU A 166 -35.22 -37.99 -7.99
N SER A 167 -35.10 -39.02 -7.18
CA SER A 167 -35.71 -39.10 -5.86
C SER A 167 -34.91 -38.42 -4.75
N SER A 168 -33.74 -37.89 -5.06
CA SER A 168 -32.84 -37.29 -4.08
C SER A 168 -32.58 -35.82 -4.36
N SER A 169 -32.45 -35.07 -3.30
CA SER A 169 -31.99 -33.66 -3.36
C SER A 169 -30.50 -33.51 -3.51
N PHE A 170 -29.76 -34.61 -3.62
CA PHE A 170 -28.30 -34.61 -3.77
C PHE A 170 -27.86 -33.90 -5.06
N ARG A 171 -26.88 -33.02 -4.94
CA ARG A 171 -26.32 -32.24 -6.06
C ARG A 171 -24.80 -32.29 -6.02
N ILE A 172 -24.21 -32.37 -7.19
CA ILE A 172 -22.77 -32.26 -7.39
C ILE A 172 -22.55 -31.05 -8.31
N GLY A 173 -21.69 -30.16 -7.93
CA GLY A 173 -21.32 -29.00 -8.73
C GLY A 173 -19.83 -29.00 -9.05
N ALA A 174 -19.49 -28.49 -10.23
CA ALA A 174 -18.14 -28.17 -10.61
C ALA A 174 -18.13 -26.82 -11.32
N ALA A 175 -17.11 -26.01 -11.05
CA ALA A 175 -16.91 -24.74 -11.75
C ALA A 175 -15.44 -24.51 -12.06
N ILE A 176 -15.21 -23.81 -13.15
CA ILE A 176 -13.90 -23.33 -13.56
C ILE A 176 -13.98 -21.83 -13.77
N HIS A 177 -13.03 -21.11 -13.18
CA HIS A 177 -12.84 -19.68 -13.39
C HIS A 177 -11.51 -19.47 -14.11
N THR A 178 -11.55 -18.75 -15.21
CA THR A 178 -10.31 -18.34 -15.88
C THR A 178 -9.56 -17.34 -15.00
N PRO A 179 -8.28 -17.10 -15.27
CA PRO A 179 -7.62 -15.91 -14.78
C PRO A 179 -8.45 -14.65 -15.10
N THR A 180 -8.37 -13.67 -14.22
CA THR A 180 -8.78 -12.30 -14.55
C THR A 180 -7.56 -11.60 -15.15
N TRP A 181 -7.69 -11.10 -16.36
CA TRP A 181 -6.65 -10.33 -17.02
C TRP A 181 -6.91 -8.85 -16.78
N PHE A 182 -6.04 -8.25 -15.98
CA PHE A 182 -6.08 -6.82 -15.69
C PHE A 182 -5.01 -6.07 -16.46
N ASN A 183 -5.39 -4.91 -17.01
CA ASN A 183 -4.46 -3.88 -17.46
C ASN A 183 -4.58 -2.70 -16.49
N LEU A 184 -3.51 -2.42 -15.76
CA LEU A 184 -3.50 -1.46 -14.67
C LEU A 184 -2.45 -0.36 -14.90
N GLU A 185 -2.76 0.83 -14.40
CA GLU A 185 -1.84 1.94 -14.30
C GLU A 185 -1.85 2.45 -12.86
N ASP A 186 -0.69 2.39 -12.21
CA ASP A 186 -0.46 3.00 -10.91
C ASP A 186 0.10 4.41 -11.09
N ARG A 187 -0.38 5.32 -10.26
CA ARG A 187 0.12 6.68 -10.13
C ARG A 187 0.43 6.97 -8.67
N ALA A 188 1.55 7.62 -8.45
CA ALA A 188 1.97 7.98 -7.10
C ALA A 188 2.59 9.36 -7.07
N SER A 189 2.27 10.10 -6.01
CA SER A 189 2.92 11.36 -5.66
C SER A 189 2.98 11.52 -4.14
N ALA A 190 3.88 12.39 -3.67
CA ALA A 190 4.04 12.64 -2.26
C ALA A 190 4.47 14.09 -2.01
N ILE A 191 4.08 14.61 -0.86
CA ILE A 191 4.56 15.87 -0.31
C ILE A 191 5.13 15.60 1.08
N MET A 192 6.34 16.07 1.33
CA MET A 192 6.92 16.10 2.66
C MET A 192 7.10 17.54 3.09
N THR A 193 6.56 17.87 4.27
CA THR A 193 6.77 19.19 4.91
C THR A 193 7.45 19.00 6.24
N SER A 194 8.28 19.92 6.62
CA SER A 194 8.92 19.89 7.93
C SER A 194 9.14 21.29 8.48
N ASP A 195 9.02 21.38 9.78
CA ASP A 195 9.41 22.50 10.61
C ASP A 195 10.58 21.99 11.44
N VAL A 196 11.80 22.43 11.21
CA VAL A 196 13.01 21.89 11.87
C VAL A 196 13.76 23.01 12.56
N ASP A 197 13.82 22.98 13.88
CA ASP A 197 14.62 23.92 14.69
C ASP A 197 16.12 23.62 14.50
N MET A 198 16.70 24.23 13.45
CA MET A 198 18.10 24.01 13.09
C MET A 198 19.10 24.68 14.01
N ASN A 199 18.66 25.74 14.70
CA ASN A 199 19.50 26.52 15.62
C ASN A 199 19.35 26.10 17.08
N SER A 200 18.39 25.18 17.37
CA SER A 200 18.10 24.64 18.70
C SER A 200 17.72 25.70 19.73
N ASP A 201 17.03 26.76 19.32
CA ASP A 201 16.56 27.82 20.21
C ASP A 201 15.16 27.56 20.79
N GLY A 202 14.51 26.47 20.37
CA GLY A 202 13.19 26.04 20.82
C GLY A 202 12.03 26.72 20.09
N THR A 203 12.31 27.43 19.00
CA THR A 203 11.32 28.10 18.15
C THR A 203 11.53 27.75 16.69
N ILE A 204 10.49 27.85 15.88
CA ILE A 204 10.60 27.64 14.42
C ILE A 204 10.57 28.98 13.73
N ASP A 205 11.65 29.30 13.07
CA ASP A 205 11.79 30.50 12.24
C ASP A 205 11.25 30.28 10.82
N LYS A 206 11.04 31.37 10.07
CA LYS A 206 10.47 31.30 8.70
C LYS A 206 11.38 30.59 7.70
N ASP A 207 12.66 30.56 7.91
CA ASP A 207 13.68 29.90 7.11
C ASP A 207 13.93 28.44 7.53
N GLU A 208 13.19 27.99 8.54
CA GLU A 208 13.21 26.61 9.06
C GLU A 208 11.96 25.81 8.63
N LEU A 209 11.15 26.37 7.73
CA LEU A 209 10.02 25.72 7.09
C LEU A 209 10.44 25.14 5.73
N TYR A 210 10.33 23.84 5.56
CA TYR A 210 10.74 23.17 4.33
C TYR A 210 9.57 22.36 3.75
N GLU A 211 9.50 22.34 2.43
CA GLU A 211 8.53 21.53 1.68
C GLU A 211 9.18 20.94 0.44
N TYR A 212 8.87 19.72 0.14
CA TYR A 212 9.20 19.06 -1.11
C TYR A 212 8.01 18.31 -1.68
N ASP A 213 7.56 18.75 -2.86
CA ASP A 213 6.47 18.12 -3.61
C ASP A 213 7.03 17.36 -4.82
N THR A 214 6.77 16.06 -4.89
CA THR A 214 7.17 15.26 -6.05
C THR A 214 6.44 15.68 -7.33
N MET A 215 5.29 16.37 -7.25
CA MET A 215 4.60 16.91 -8.41
C MET A 215 5.40 18.01 -9.12
N ASP A 216 6.19 18.80 -8.37
CA ASP A 216 7.10 19.79 -8.94
C ASP A 216 8.28 19.12 -9.63
N PHE A 217 8.83 18.07 -9.01
CA PHE A 217 9.85 17.21 -9.59
C PHE A 217 9.95 15.88 -8.82
N PRO A 218 10.03 14.72 -9.47
CA PRO A 218 10.12 14.44 -10.91
C PRO A 218 8.78 14.49 -11.64
N GLY A 219 7.71 14.85 -10.97
CA GLY A 219 6.34 14.72 -11.39
C GLY A 219 5.67 13.48 -10.81
N GLU A 220 4.45 13.23 -11.24
CA GLU A 220 3.71 12.03 -10.86
C GLU A 220 4.39 10.78 -11.40
N SER A 221 4.72 9.83 -10.52
CA SER A 221 5.20 8.51 -10.93
C SER A 221 4.07 7.72 -11.59
N LYS A 222 4.34 7.11 -12.75
CA LYS A 222 3.36 6.32 -13.51
C LYS A 222 3.97 4.99 -13.92
N THR A 223 3.27 3.91 -13.58
CA THR A 223 3.68 2.55 -13.92
C THR A 223 2.50 1.79 -14.51
N LYS A 224 2.68 1.26 -15.73
CA LYS A 224 1.69 0.39 -16.38
C LYS A 224 2.15 -1.05 -16.26
N TYR A 225 1.22 -1.93 -15.92
CA TYR A 225 1.49 -3.35 -15.81
C TYR A 225 0.24 -4.19 -16.09
N GLU A 226 0.49 -5.45 -16.40
CA GLU A 226 -0.55 -6.47 -16.51
C GLU A 226 -0.54 -7.33 -15.24
N LEU A 227 -1.72 -7.56 -14.68
CA LEU A 227 -1.90 -8.47 -13.56
C LEU A 227 -2.81 -9.61 -13.99
N ILE A 228 -2.33 -10.84 -13.87
CA ILE A 228 -3.08 -12.04 -14.20
C ILE A 228 -3.31 -12.82 -12.90
N THR A 229 -4.57 -13.05 -12.54
CA THR A 229 -4.91 -13.88 -11.38
C THR A 229 -4.82 -15.38 -11.75
N PRO A 230 -4.72 -16.29 -10.77
CA PRO A 230 -4.67 -17.71 -11.07
C PRO A 230 -6.01 -18.27 -11.57
N TRP A 231 -5.94 -19.43 -12.22
CA TRP A 231 -7.10 -20.28 -12.46
C TRP A 231 -7.68 -20.76 -11.14
N LYS A 232 -9.01 -20.89 -11.08
CA LYS A 232 -9.70 -21.50 -9.95
C LYS A 232 -10.61 -22.62 -10.40
N TYR A 233 -10.57 -23.71 -9.64
CA TYR A 233 -11.37 -24.91 -9.86
C TYR A 233 -12.16 -25.20 -8.59
N ASN A 234 -13.48 -25.27 -8.72
CA ASN A 234 -14.38 -25.49 -7.60
C ASN A 234 -15.11 -26.82 -7.79
N LEU A 235 -15.18 -27.60 -6.71
CA LEU A 235 -16.02 -28.79 -6.59
C LEU A 235 -16.94 -28.59 -5.40
N SER A 236 -18.24 -28.86 -5.60
CA SER A 236 -19.22 -28.68 -4.55
C SER A 236 -20.18 -29.86 -4.46
N LEU A 237 -20.65 -30.14 -3.23
CA LEU A 237 -21.66 -31.14 -2.91
C LEU A 237 -22.78 -30.45 -2.14
N GLY A 238 -24.00 -30.73 -2.46
CA GLY A 238 -25.17 -30.21 -1.77
C GLY A 238 -26.21 -31.29 -1.51
N TYR A 239 -26.82 -31.24 -0.34
CA TYR A 239 -27.92 -32.14 0.03
C TYR A 239 -28.95 -31.39 0.89
N THR A 240 -30.24 -31.60 0.57
CA THR A 240 -31.33 -31.01 1.35
C THR A 240 -32.11 -32.13 2.05
N ILE A 241 -32.28 -32.00 3.36
CA ILE A 241 -33.03 -32.95 4.19
C ILE A 241 -34.43 -32.38 4.43
N GLY A 242 -35.41 -33.01 3.83
CA GLY A 242 -36.80 -32.52 3.90
C GLY A 242 -36.93 -31.12 3.32
N ARG A 243 -37.54 -30.17 4.09
CA ARG A 243 -37.76 -28.77 3.73
C ARG A 243 -37.04 -27.80 4.66
N SER A 244 -36.27 -28.32 5.61
CA SER A 244 -35.79 -27.52 6.75
C SER A 244 -34.29 -27.43 6.88
N VAL A 245 -33.52 -28.39 6.34
CA VAL A 245 -32.06 -28.42 6.49
C VAL A 245 -31.40 -28.54 5.12
N ALA A 246 -30.46 -27.66 4.82
CA ALA A 246 -29.57 -27.75 3.65
C ALA A 246 -28.13 -27.89 4.14
N LEU A 247 -27.42 -28.86 3.58
CA LEU A 247 -26.00 -29.11 3.83
C LEU A 247 -25.23 -28.84 2.54
N GLY A 248 -24.08 -28.21 2.63
CA GLY A 248 -23.17 -27.97 1.50
C GLY A 248 -21.72 -28.11 1.92
N ALA A 249 -20.91 -28.60 1.00
CA ALA A 249 -19.46 -28.62 1.11
C ALA A 249 -18.87 -28.15 -0.22
N GLU A 250 -17.81 -27.37 -0.15
CA GLU A 250 -17.11 -26.83 -1.32
C GLU A 250 -15.61 -26.95 -1.12
N TYR A 251 -14.92 -27.29 -2.20
CA TYR A 251 -13.46 -27.29 -2.27
C TYR A 251 -13.04 -26.42 -3.46
N GLU A 252 -12.18 -25.42 -3.18
CA GLU A 252 -11.56 -24.58 -4.21
C GLU A 252 -10.07 -24.88 -4.29
N TYR A 253 -9.58 -25.05 -5.51
CA TYR A 253 -8.16 -25.12 -5.82
C TYR A 253 -7.77 -23.94 -6.70
N SER A 254 -6.73 -23.21 -6.29
CA SER A 254 -6.15 -22.09 -7.05
C SER A 254 -4.69 -22.39 -7.35
N ASP A 255 -4.29 -22.25 -8.61
CA ASP A 255 -2.93 -22.49 -9.06
C ASP A 255 -2.18 -21.16 -9.24
N TYR A 256 -1.20 -20.91 -8.37
CA TYR A 256 -0.33 -19.73 -8.40
C TYR A 256 1.05 -20.03 -9.02
N SER A 257 1.22 -21.17 -9.64
CA SER A 257 2.53 -21.64 -10.13
C SER A 257 2.89 -21.14 -11.53
N SER A 258 2.09 -20.30 -12.14
CA SER A 258 2.31 -19.77 -13.51
C SER A 258 2.92 -18.38 -13.52
#